data_2ab9d78313be1ac86eb1efee6081a085
#
_entry.id   2ab9d78313be1ac86eb1efee6081a085
#
_cell.length_a   1.000
_cell.length_b   1.000
_cell.length_c   1.000
_cell.angle_alpha   90.00
_cell.angle_beta   90.00
_cell.angle_gamma   90.00
#
_symmetry.space_group_name_H-M   'P 1'
#
loop_
_entity.id
_entity.type
_entity.pdbx_description
1 polymer ?
#
loop_
_entity_poly.entity_id
_entity_poly.type
_entity_poly.pdbx_seq_one_letter_code
_entity_poly.pdbx_strand_id
1 'polypeptide(L)'
;VSENNMIGVAAGMAMNGKKVFVYSILPFVLFRSLEQIRNNIVHNNLDVKIIGAGGGFSYNIQGISHNTSEDISISRSLPNLEVYNPGSKFEAKLIFNLMFKNKKPCFAKLGKAPELDFNKKNIKISDNAFILTSGKDLTIFSTGNILENVFIAVNKLRLSGINIKLISLPILKPINSNFILKQSSSKKVMSIEENIEI
;
A
#
# COMPACT_ATOMS: atom_id res chain seq x y z
N VAL A 1 -3.17 -9.38 20.89
CA VAL A 1 -2.77 -10.69 21.45
C VAL A 1 -3.47 -11.84 20.75
N SER A 2 -4.67 -11.66 20.24
CA SER A 2 -5.48 -12.73 19.63
C SER A 2 -5.57 -12.66 18.10
N GLU A 3 -4.60 -12.07 17.46
CA GLU A 3 -4.61 -11.86 16.00
C GLU A 3 -4.66 -13.18 15.23
N ASN A 4 -3.97 -14.23 15.73
CA ASN A 4 -4.03 -15.57 15.13
C ASN A 4 -5.47 -16.12 15.16
N ASN A 5 -6.15 -15.98 16.30
CA ASN A 5 -7.54 -16.40 16.42
C ASN A 5 -8.47 -15.56 15.53
N MET A 6 -8.26 -14.24 15.46
CA MET A 6 -9.00 -13.35 14.59
C MET A 6 -8.90 -13.80 13.12
N ILE A 7 -7.71 -14.15 12.65
CA ILE A 7 -7.48 -14.65 11.28
C ILE A 7 -8.16 -16.00 11.06
N GLY A 8 -8.10 -16.89 12.05
CA GLY A 8 -8.79 -18.20 12.00
C GLY A 8 -10.31 -18.04 11.90
N VAL A 9 -10.90 -17.19 12.74
CA VAL A 9 -12.34 -16.88 12.70
C VAL A 9 -12.73 -16.25 11.36
N ALA A 10 -11.93 -15.31 10.85
CA ALA A 10 -12.16 -14.68 9.56
C ALA A 10 -12.16 -15.69 8.42
N ALA A 11 -11.23 -16.64 8.43
CA ALA A 11 -11.18 -17.70 7.44
C ALA A 11 -12.46 -18.56 7.49
N GLY A 12 -12.88 -19.01 8.68
CA GLY A 12 -14.13 -19.78 8.84
C GLY A 12 -15.37 -19.03 8.37
N MET A 13 -15.47 -17.72 8.65
CA MET A 13 -16.56 -16.89 8.14
C MET A 13 -16.54 -16.77 6.62
N ALA A 14 -15.35 -16.60 6.03
CA ALA A 14 -15.20 -16.48 4.58
C ALA A 14 -15.50 -17.80 3.86
N MET A 15 -15.16 -18.96 4.43
CA MET A 15 -15.56 -20.29 3.93
C MET A 15 -17.08 -20.44 3.87
N ASN A 16 -17.81 -19.76 4.75
CA ASN A 16 -19.28 -19.70 4.75
C ASN A 16 -19.83 -18.55 3.89
N GLY A 17 -19.05 -18.06 2.91
CA GLY A 17 -19.50 -17.07 1.92
C GLY A 17 -19.58 -15.64 2.41
N LYS A 18 -19.03 -15.33 3.59
CA LYS A 18 -18.97 -13.95 4.09
C LYS A 18 -17.77 -13.22 3.51
N LYS A 19 -17.94 -11.92 3.20
CA LYS A 19 -16.85 -11.00 2.98
C LYS A 19 -16.39 -10.45 4.32
N VAL A 20 -15.15 -10.71 4.69
CA VAL A 20 -14.65 -10.40 6.03
C VAL A 20 -13.56 -9.33 5.98
N PHE A 21 -13.67 -8.33 6.83
CA PHE A 21 -12.62 -7.34 7.07
C PHE A 21 -12.05 -7.55 8.46
N VAL A 22 -10.73 -7.67 8.56
CA VAL A 22 -9.99 -7.72 9.82
C VAL A 22 -9.06 -6.52 9.92
N TYR A 23 -8.92 -5.98 11.12
CA TYR A 23 -8.11 -4.79 11.36
C TYR A 23 -7.31 -4.93 12.65
N SER A 24 -6.03 -4.62 12.61
CA SER A 24 -5.18 -4.48 13.80
C SER A 24 -3.94 -3.62 13.46
N ILE A 25 -3.08 -3.36 14.44
CA ILE A 25 -1.76 -2.77 14.22
C ILE A 25 -0.96 -3.73 13.34
N LEU A 26 -0.28 -3.18 12.34
CA LEU A 26 0.28 -3.93 11.22
C LEU A 26 1.21 -5.08 11.62
N PRO A 27 2.26 -4.90 12.47
CA PRO A 27 3.12 -6.02 12.84
C PRO A 27 2.35 -7.16 13.53
N PHE A 28 1.30 -6.83 14.26
CA PHE A 28 0.54 -7.85 14.98
C PHE A 28 -0.37 -8.66 14.06
N VAL A 29 -1.04 -8.02 13.10
CA VAL A 29 -1.90 -8.74 12.16
C VAL A 29 -1.09 -9.48 11.09
N LEU A 30 0.05 -8.94 10.65
CA LEU A 30 0.83 -9.55 9.58
C LEU A 30 1.84 -10.57 10.12
N PHE A 31 2.79 -10.15 10.96
CA PHE A 31 3.90 -11.02 11.34
C PHE A 31 3.48 -12.11 12.30
N ARG A 32 2.70 -11.77 13.30
CA ARG A 32 2.22 -12.74 14.29
C ARG A 32 1.30 -13.79 13.69
N SER A 33 0.53 -13.44 12.66
CA SER A 33 -0.46 -14.31 12.03
C SER A 33 -0.07 -14.76 10.61
N LEU A 34 1.20 -14.62 10.22
CA LEU A 34 1.64 -14.87 8.85
C LEU A 34 1.33 -16.29 8.37
N GLU A 35 1.56 -17.27 9.23
CA GLU A 35 1.25 -18.67 8.92
C GLU A 35 -0.25 -18.86 8.66
N GLN A 36 -1.10 -18.34 9.52
CA GLN A 36 -2.56 -18.44 9.38
C GLN A 36 -3.07 -17.68 8.16
N ILE A 37 -2.52 -16.52 7.88
CA ILE A 37 -2.83 -15.76 6.65
C ILE A 37 -2.48 -16.60 5.43
N ARG A 38 -1.27 -17.16 5.39
CA ARG A 38 -0.80 -17.97 4.28
C ARG A 38 -1.65 -19.22 4.08
N ASN A 39 -1.83 -20.01 5.15
CA ASN A 39 -2.42 -21.36 5.07
C ASN A 39 -3.95 -21.30 5.00
N ASN A 40 -4.58 -20.47 5.83
CA ASN A 40 -6.04 -20.48 5.95
C ASN A 40 -6.72 -19.55 4.94
N ILE A 41 -6.13 -18.39 4.64
CA ILE A 41 -6.75 -17.35 3.78
C ILE A 41 -6.24 -17.41 2.36
N VAL A 42 -4.92 -17.26 2.19
CA VAL A 42 -4.29 -17.07 0.87
C VAL A 42 -4.31 -18.35 0.05
N HIS A 43 -3.94 -19.49 0.65
CA HIS A 43 -3.96 -20.78 -0.03
C HIS A 43 -5.36 -21.16 -0.50
N ASN A 44 -6.38 -20.89 0.31
CA ASN A 44 -7.78 -21.17 -0.01
C ASN A 44 -8.47 -20.03 -0.81
N ASN A 45 -7.74 -18.98 -1.18
CA ASN A 45 -8.23 -17.82 -1.94
C ASN A 45 -9.52 -17.21 -1.35
N LEU A 46 -9.58 -17.06 -0.03
CA LEU A 46 -10.79 -16.62 0.69
C LEU A 46 -10.99 -15.10 0.60
N ASP A 47 -12.25 -14.66 0.61
CA ASP A 47 -12.63 -13.25 0.58
C ASP A 47 -12.44 -12.56 1.94
N VAL A 48 -11.17 -12.48 2.38
CA VAL A 48 -10.76 -11.79 3.60
C VAL A 48 -9.89 -10.59 3.26
N LYS A 49 -10.23 -9.44 3.83
CA LYS A 49 -9.55 -8.17 3.67
C LYS A 49 -8.79 -7.87 4.97
N ILE A 50 -7.47 -7.93 4.91
CA ILE A 50 -6.59 -7.73 6.05
C ILE A 50 -6.10 -6.28 6.02
N ILE A 51 -6.42 -5.52 7.05
CA ILE A 51 -6.02 -4.12 7.19
C ILE A 51 -5.03 -3.98 8.33
N GLY A 52 -3.79 -3.64 7.98
CA GLY A 52 -2.73 -3.34 8.93
C GLY A 52 -2.55 -1.83 9.08
N ALA A 53 -2.71 -1.32 10.30
CA ALA A 53 -2.51 0.10 10.58
C ALA A 53 -1.10 0.39 11.09
N GLY A 54 -0.52 1.50 10.64
CA GLY A 54 0.71 2.07 11.17
C GLY A 54 1.97 1.31 10.80
N GLY A 55 2.07 0.78 9.59
CA GLY A 55 3.30 0.18 9.07
C GLY A 55 4.43 1.21 8.84
N GLY A 56 5.60 0.72 8.44
CA GLY A 56 6.79 1.54 8.33
C GLY A 56 7.25 2.03 9.70
N PHE A 57 7.57 3.32 9.79
CA PHE A 57 7.99 4.00 11.01
C PHE A 57 6.87 4.76 11.72
N SER A 58 5.60 4.48 11.41
CA SER A 58 4.44 5.21 11.98
C SER A 58 4.37 5.15 13.51
N TYR A 59 4.89 4.10 14.12
CA TYR A 59 4.97 3.90 15.58
C TYR A 59 6.42 3.91 16.10
N ASN A 60 7.27 4.72 15.51
CA ASN A 60 8.72 4.74 15.76
C ASN A 60 9.10 4.75 17.26
N ILE A 61 8.38 5.51 18.09
CA ILE A 61 8.63 5.62 19.53
C ILE A 61 8.48 4.27 20.27
N GLN A 62 7.64 3.35 19.77
CA GLN A 62 7.45 2.02 20.37
C GLN A 62 8.51 1.00 19.97
N GLY A 63 9.44 1.37 19.10
CA GLY A 63 10.57 0.53 18.69
C GLY A 63 10.19 -0.63 17.77
N ILE A 64 11.08 -1.63 17.69
CA ILE A 64 11.05 -2.72 16.72
C ILE A 64 9.76 -3.57 16.73
N SER A 65 9.08 -3.67 17.88
CA SER A 65 7.85 -4.44 17.98
C SER A 65 6.67 -3.82 17.22
N HIS A 66 6.76 -2.52 16.88
CA HIS A 66 5.71 -1.75 16.21
C HIS A 66 6.15 -1.20 14.85
N ASN A 67 7.45 -1.16 14.59
CA ASN A 67 8.00 -0.76 13.30
C ASN A 67 8.00 -1.93 12.34
N THR A 68 7.77 -1.65 11.06
CA THR A 68 7.78 -2.67 10.01
C THR A 68 8.39 -2.07 8.75
N SER A 69 9.60 -2.47 8.42
CA SER A 69 10.25 -2.11 7.16
C SER A 69 10.18 -3.21 6.10
N GLU A 70 9.79 -4.43 6.49
CA GLU A 70 9.71 -5.63 5.68
C GLU A 70 8.26 -6.06 5.31
N ASP A 71 7.26 -5.33 5.77
CA ASP A 71 5.85 -5.68 5.64
C ASP A 71 5.38 -5.84 4.18
N ILE A 72 5.77 -4.92 3.31
CA ILE A 72 5.42 -4.97 1.89
C ILE A 72 6.13 -6.14 1.20
N SER A 73 7.41 -6.37 1.49
CA SER A 73 8.18 -7.49 0.93
C SER A 73 7.55 -8.83 1.30
N ILE A 74 7.21 -9.03 2.57
CA ILE A 74 6.56 -10.26 3.07
C ILE A 74 5.17 -10.43 2.45
N SER A 75 4.33 -9.41 2.47
CA SER A 75 2.97 -9.51 1.94
C SER A 75 2.96 -9.77 0.42
N ARG A 76 3.88 -9.15 -0.34
CA ARG A 76 4.01 -9.38 -1.78
C ARG A 76 4.50 -10.77 -2.13
N SER A 77 5.28 -11.42 -1.27
CA SER A 77 5.78 -12.79 -1.50
C SER A 77 4.67 -13.85 -1.44
N LEU A 78 3.56 -13.59 -0.75
CA LEU A 78 2.45 -14.54 -0.65
C LEU A 78 1.69 -14.65 -1.98
N PRO A 79 1.57 -15.82 -2.62
CA PRO A 79 0.78 -16.00 -3.83
C PRO A 79 -0.69 -15.58 -3.60
N ASN A 80 -1.40 -15.15 -4.64
CA ASN A 80 -2.82 -14.80 -4.60
C ASN A 80 -3.23 -13.64 -3.67
N LEU A 81 -2.36 -13.13 -2.80
CA LEU A 81 -2.65 -11.98 -1.95
C LEU A 81 -2.49 -10.69 -2.75
N GLU A 82 -3.53 -9.89 -2.87
CA GLU A 82 -3.42 -8.54 -3.41
C GLU A 82 -2.89 -7.60 -2.33
N VAL A 83 -1.99 -6.67 -2.70
CA VAL A 83 -1.29 -5.80 -1.75
C VAL A 83 -1.49 -4.34 -2.12
N TYR A 84 -1.95 -3.56 -1.16
CA TYR A 84 -2.27 -2.15 -1.28
C TYR A 84 -1.55 -1.30 -0.23
N ASN A 85 -1.06 -0.14 -0.65
CA ASN A 85 -0.36 0.81 0.21
C ASN A 85 -0.72 2.26 -0.18
N PRO A 86 -1.94 2.73 0.14
CA PRO A 86 -2.34 4.09 -0.17
C PRO A 86 -1.56 5.13 0.64
N GLY A 87 -1.18 6.23 -0.01
CA GLY A 87 -0.47 7.36 0.61
C GLY A 87 -1.36 8.58 0.87
N SER A 88 -2.67 8.48 0.65
CA SER A 88 -3.62 9.56 0.92
C SER A 88 -5.02 9.04 1.25
N LYS A 89 -5.86 9.88 1.87
CA LYS A 89 -7.28 9.56 2.12
C LYS A 89 -8.04 9.20 0.86
N PHE A 90 -7.76 9.91 -0.23
CA PHE A 90 -8.41 9.68 -1.50
C PHE A 90 -8.05 8.30 -2.08
N GLU A 91 -6.78 7.94 -2.03
CA GLU A 91 -6.31 6.62 -2.43
C GLU A 91 -6.87 5.52 -1.53
N ALA A 92 -6.89 5.73 -0.21
CA ALA A 92 -7.47 4.77 0.73
C ALA A 92 -8.95 4.50 0.44
N LYS A 93 -9.73 5.52 0.09
CA LYS A 93 -11.14 5.36 -0.34
C LYS A 93 -11.27 4.55 -1.62
N LEU A 94 -10.39 4.80 -2.61
CA LEU A 94 -10.37 4.00 -3.84
C LEU A 94 -10.05 2.54 -3.53
N ILE A 95 -8.98 2.29 -2.78
CA ILE A 95 -8.54 0.94 -2.39
C ILE A 95 -9.65 0.20 -1.64
N PHE A 96 -10.31 0.85 -0.67
CA PHE A 96 -11.44 0.25 0.04
C PHE A 96 -12.56 -0.18 -0.92
N ASN A 97 -12.91 0.66 -1.89
CA ASN A 97 -13.93 0.31 -2.88
C ASN A 97 -13.50 -0.87 -3.77
N LEU A 98 -12.22 -0.96 -4.14
CA LEU A 98 -11.68 -2.09 -4.88
C LEU A 98 -11.74 -3.37 -4.04
N MET A 99 -11.27 -3.32 -2.78
CA MET A 99 -11.32 -4.44 -1.84
C MET A 99 -12.75 -4.91 -1.60
N PHE A 100 -13.71 -3.98 -1.50
CA PHE A 100 -15.11 -4.32 -1.29
C PHE A 100 -15.73 -5.06 -2.48
N LYS A 101 -15.38 -4.67 -3.71
CA LYS A 101 -15.91 -5.28 -4.94
C LYS A 101 -15.25 -6.63 -5.28
N ASN A 102 -14.01 -6.80 -4.90
CA ASN A 102 -13.22 -7.96 -5.25
C ASN A 102 -13.51 -9.14 -4.26
N LYS A 103 -13.30 -10.37 -4.71
CA LYS A 103 -13.49 -11.60 -3.91
C LYS A 103 -12.18 -12.27 -3.49
N LYS A 104 -11.03 -11.67 -3.80
CA LYS A 104 -9.72 -12.23 -3.49
C LYS A 104 -9.24 -11.80 -2.10
N PRO A 105 -8.32 -12.55 -1.47
CA PRO A 105 -7.65 -12.08 -0.28
C PRO A 105 -6.84 -10.81 -0.58
N CYS A 106 -6.93 -9.84 0.31
CA CYS A 106 -6.25 -8.56 0.17
C CYS A 106 -5.56 -8.18 1.47
N PHE A 107 -4.41 -7.53 1.35
CA PHE A 107 -3.73 -6.84 2.44
C PHE A 107 -3.61 -5.36 2.10
N ALA A 108 -3.99 -4.49 3.03
CA ALA A 108 -3.82 -3.05 2.92
C ALA A 108 -3.03 -2.50 4.09
N LYS A 109 -1.91 -1.82 3.80
CA LYS A 109 -1.15 -1.04 4.77
C LYS A 109 -1.74 0.36 4.83
N LEU A 110 -2.20 0.78 6.00
CA LEU A 110 -2.72 2.13 6.22
C LEU A 110 -1.81 2.91 7.17
N GLY A 111 -1.59 4.17 6.88
CA GLY A 111 -0.91 5.10 7.76
C GLY A 111 -1.65 5.34 9.08
N LYS A 112 -0.93 5.83 10.08
CA LYS A 112 -1.48 6.16 11.40
C LYS A 112 -2.31 7.44 11.37
N ALA A 113 -1.92 8.42 10.58
CA ALA A 113 -2.56 9.72 10.50
C ALA A 113 -3.08 9.99 9.08
N PRO A 114 -4.15 10.77 8.96
CA PRO A 114 -4.59 11.26 7.66
C PRO A 114 -3.57 12.28 7.17
N GLU A 115 -2.94 11.94 6.11
CA GLU A 115 -1.97 12.73 5.41
C GLU A 115 -2.66 13.50 4.26
N LEU A 116 -1.91 14.05 3.40
CA LEU A 116 -2.31 14.94 2.33
C LEU A 116 -3.73 14.72 1.78
N ASP A 117 -4.51 15.76 1.77
CA ASP A 117 -5.71 15.86 0.94
C ASP A 117 -5.30 16.55 -0.37
N PHE A 118 -4.90 15.78 -1.35
CA PHE A 118 -4.54 16.30 -2.66
C PHE A 118 -5.70 17.08 -3.26
N ASN A 119 -5.42 18.25 -3.80
CA ASN A 119 -6.41 19.00 -4.56
C ASN A 119 -6.83 18.17 -5.80
N LYS A 120 -8.00 17.56 -5.73
CA LYS A 120 -8.54 16.60 -6.72
C LYS A 120 -8.56 17.13 -8.16
N LYS A 121 -8.58 18.46 -8.33
CA LYS A 121 -8.67 19.09 -9.67
C LYS A 121 -7.42 18.87 -10.54
N ASN A 122 -6.29 18.56 -9.95
CA ASN A 122 -5.01 18.47 -10.66
C ASN A 122 -4.45 17.02 -10.74
N ILE A 123 -5.17 16.02 -10.19
CA ILE A 123 -4.70 14.63 -10.19
C ILE A 123 -5.23 13.91 -11.43
N LYS A 124 -4.33 13.38 -12.22
CA LYS A 124 -4.68 12.48 -13.32
C LYS A 124 -4.62 11.04 -12.82
N ILE A 125 -5.76 10.35 -12.86
CA ILE A 125 -5.85 8.92 -12.55
C ILE A 125 -5.65 8.13 -13.83
N SER A 126 -4.72 7.18 -13.83
CA SER A 126 -4.50 6.27 -14.94
C SER A 126 -4.08 4.90 -14.39
N ASP A 127 -4.75 3.85 -14.83
CA ASP A 127 -4.44 2.45 -14.45
C ASP A 127 -4.35 2.23 -12.92
N ASN A 128 -5.23 2.89 -12.16
CA ASN A 128 -5.23 2.89 -10.69
C ASN A 128 -3.98 3.49 -10.02
N ALA A 129 -3.19 4.24 -10.77
CA ALA A 129 -2.11 5.08 -10.29
C ALA A 129 -2.49 6.56 -10.37
N PHE A 130 -1.81 7.40 -9.57
CA PHE A 130 -2.11 8.82 -9.46
C PHE A 130 -0.91 9.65 -9.91
N ILE A 131 -1.05 10.36 -11.04
CA ILE A 131 -0.03 11.31 -11.51
C ILE A 131 -0.27 12.64 -10.81
N LEU A 132 0.55 12.92 -9.81
CA LEU A 132 0.42 14.09 -8.93
C LEU A 132 1.07 15.34 -9.53
N THR A 133 2.19 15.16 -10.23
CA THR A 133 2.85 16.23 -11.00
C THR A 133 3.32 15.71 -12.33
N SER A 134 3.37 16.57 -13.35
CA SER A 134 3.99 16.27 -14.65
C SER A 134 5.42 16.81 -14.70
N GLY A 135 6.31 16.15 -15.44
CA GLY A 135 7.70 16.56 -15.62
C GLY A 135 8.44 15.61 -16.56
N LYS A 136 9.64 16.00 -17.01
CA LYS A 136 10.45 15.24 -17.97
C LYS A 136 11.89 14.97 -17.52
N ASP A 137 12.36 15.62 -16.47
CA ASP A 137 13.76 15.51 -16.02
C ASP A 137 13.97 14.27 -15.13
N LEU A 138 12.97 13.96 -14.30
CA LEU A 138 12.96 12.82 -13.39
C LEU A 138 11.53 12.29 -13.24
N THR A 139 11.36 10.97 -13.24
CA THR A 139 10.12 10.32 -12.82
C THR A 139 10.33 9.66 -11.46
N ILE A 140 9.49 10.01 -10.47
CA ILE A 140 9.48 9.41 -9.14
C ILE A 140 8.21 8.59 -9.00
N PHE A 141 8.36 7.31 -8.65
CA PHE A 141 7.28 6.46 -8.17
C PHE A 141 7.34 6.40 -6.65
N SER A 142 6.22 6.61 -5.98
CA SER A 142 6.13 6.54 -4.52
C SER A 142 4.88 5.82 -4.08
N THR A 143 4.87 5.29 -2.86
CA THR A 143 3.74 4.56 -2.29
C THR A 143 3.67 4.75 -0.77
N GLY A 144 2.46 4.72 -0.22
CA GLY A 144 2.25 4.76 1.22
C GLY A 144 2.57 6.09 1.87
N ASN A 145 2.82 6.05 3.18
CA ASN A 145 2.92 7.24 4.03
C ASN A 145 4.02 8.24 3.64
N ILE A 146 5.13 7.75 3.09
CA ILE A 146 6.24 8.61 2.65
C ILE A 146 5.84 9.57 1.51
N LEU A 147 4.72 9.31 0.83
CA LEU A 147 4.25 10.09 -0.31
C LEU A 147 4.11 11.58 0.01
N GLU A 148 3.69 11.94 1.23
CA GLU A 148 3.58 13.34 1.65
C GLU A 148 4.94 14.04 1.63
N ASN A 149 5.94 13.43 2.25
CA ASN A 149 7.29 13.98 2.29
C ASN A 149 7.88 14.10 0.89
N VAL A 150 7.63 13.09 0.03
CA VAL A 150 8.07 13.10 -1.37
C VAL A 150 7.38 14.23 -2.14
N PHE A 151 6.08 14.44 -1.95
CA PHE A 151 5.35 15.51 -2.60
C PHE A 151 5.86 16.90 -2.20
N ILE A 152 6.14 17.12 -0.92
CA ILE A 152 6.73 18.36 -0.42
C ILE A 152 8.11 18.59 -1.04
N ALA A 153 8.97 17.57 -1.05
CA ALA A 153 10.31 17.66 -1.64
C ALA A 153 10.26 17.93 -3.14
N VAL A 154 9.37 17.26 -3.87
CA VAL A 154 9.16 17.46 -5.32
C VAL A 154 8.73 18.91 -5.60
N ASN A 155 7.81 19.46 -4.82
CA ASN A 155 7.37 20.85 -5.02
C ASN A 155 8.51 21.85 -4.78
N LYS A 156 9.35 21.63 -3.77
CA LYS A 156 10.54 22.48 -3.53
C LYS A 156 11.52 22.42 -4.71
N LEU A 157 11.82 21.22 -5.22
CA LEU A 157 12.72 21.04 -6.37
C LEU A 157 12.15 21.66 -7.66
N ARG A 158 10.84 21.59 -7.84
CA ARG A 158 10.16 22.22 -8.99
C ARG A 158 10.28 23.74 -8.97
N LEU A 159 10.23 24.36 -7.77
CA LEU A 159 10.49 25.81 -7.62
C LEU A 159 11.93 26.19 -8.01
N SER A 160 12.88 25.25 -7.90
CA SER A 160 14.27 25.40 -8.37
C SER A 160 14.46 25.05 -9.86
N GLY A 161 13.36 24.88 -10.62
CA GLY A 161 13.42 24.66 -12.07
C GLY A 161 13.53 23.19 -12.50
N ILE A 162 13.55 22.21 -11.60
CA ILE A 162 13.63 20.78 -11.94
C ILE A 162 12.24 20.25 -12.22
N ASN A 163 11.98 19.76 -13.45
CA ASN A 163 10.68 19.25 -13.87
C ASN A 163 10.50 17.78 -13.49
N ILE A 164 9.90 17.52 -12.33
CA ILE A 164 9.70 16.17 -11.79
C ILE A 164 8.27 15.69 -12.03
N LYS A 165 8.15 14.48 -12.58
CA LYS A 165 6.91 13.71 -12.62
C LYS A 165 6.83 12.86 -11.36
N LEU A 166 5.81 13.10 -10.51
CA LEU A 166 5.54 12.29 -9.34
C LEU A 166 4.30 11.43 -9.57
N ILE A 167 4.46 10.14 -9.36
CA ILE A 167 3.39 9.14 -9.51
C ILE A 167 3.25 8.35 -8.21
N SER A 168 2.04 8.32 -7.66
CA SER A 168 1.70 7.43 -6.56
C SER A 168 1.18 6.10 -7.07
N LEU A 169 1.68 4.99 -6.50
CA LEU A 169 1.30 3.62 -6.79
C LEU A 169 0.67 2.96 -5.55
N PRO A 170 -0.64 3.14 -5.31
CA PRO A 170 -1.28 2.54 -4.13
C PRO A 170 -1.55 1.04 -4.28
N ILE A 171 -1.43 0.48 -5.49
CA ILE A 171 -1.58 -0.95 -5.78
C ILE A 171 -0.21 -1.55 -6.08
N LEU A 172 0.29 -2.38 -5.18
CA LEU A 172 1.62 -2.98 -5.28
C LEU A 172 1.59 -4.43 -5.79
N LYS A 173 0.42 -5.08 -5.69
CA LYS A 173 0.20 -6.41 -6.26
C LYS A 173 -1.29 -6.61 -6.57
N PRO A 174 -1.66 -6.92 -7.83
CA PRO A 174 -0.76 -6.97 -8.99
C PRO A 174 -0.24 -5.58 -9.38
N ILE A 175 1.05 -5.51 -9.72
CA ILE A 175 1.64 -4.27 -10.23
C ILE A 175 1.42 -4.17 -11.75
N ASN A 176 1.06 -2.98 -12.24
CA ASN A 176 0.91 -2.74 -13.66
C ASN A 176 2.28 -2.37 -14.31
N SER A 177 3.03 -3.40 -14.69
CA SER A 177 4.36 -3.22 -15.29
C SER A 177 4.32 -2.40 -16.59
N ASN A 178 3.30 -2.59 -17.43
CA ASN A 178 3.14 -1.83 -18.67
C ASN A 178 2.94 -0.33 -18.41
N PHE A 179 2.15 -0.01 -17.38
CA PHE A 179 1.99 1.39 -16.97
C PHE A 179 3.33 1.97 -16.49
N ILE A 180 4.06 1.25 -15.61
CA ILE A 180 5.35 1.70 -15.11
C ILE A 180 6.32 1.95 -16.26
N LEU A 181 6.49 1.00 -17.19
CA LEU A 181 7.36 1.15 -18.34
C LEU A 181 6.98 2.36 -19.19
N LYS A 182 5.68 2.54 -19.48
CA LYS A 182 5.19 3.70 -20.24
C LYS A 182 5.49 5.04 -19.54
N GLN A 183 5.41 5.08 -18.21
CA GLN A 183 5.70 6.29 -17.43
C GLN A 183 7.20 6.55 -17.22
N SER A 184 8.03 5.52 -17.36
CA SER A 184 9.49 5.57 -17.21
C SER A 184 10.23 6.12 -18.43
N SER A 185 9.57 6.91 -19.28
CA SER A 185 10.16 7.48 -20.51
C SER A 185 11.16 8.61 -20.24
N SER A 186 11.27 9.12 -19.02
CA SER A 186 12.30 10.06 -18.59
C SER A 186 13.67 9.37 -18.50
N LYS A 187 14.75 10.13 -18.70
CA LYS A 187 16.13 9.60 -18.62
C LYS A 187 16.51 9.09 -17.22
N LYS A 188 15.80 9.54 -16.19
CA LYS A 188 16.03 9.18 -14.78
C LYS A 188 14.74 8.72 -14.15
N VAL A 189 14.80 7.61 -13.43
CA VAL A 189 13.68 7.02 -12.70
C VAL A 189 14.13 6.71 -11.28
N MET A 190 13.27 6.97 -10.30
CA MET A 190 13.52 6.71 -8.89
C MET A 190 12.25 6.12 -8.25
N SER A 191 12.41 5.15 -7.37
CA SER A 191 11.36 4.72 -6.43
C SER A 191 11.64 5.21 -5.03
N ILE A 192 10.61 5.61 -4.29
CA ILE A 192 10.72 6.04 -2.89
C ILE A 192 9.57 5.39 -2.11
N GLU A 193 9.93 4.55 -1.14
CA GLU A 193 9.01 3.81 -0.29
C GLU A 193 9.59 3.55 1.10
N GLU A 194 8.74 3.30 2.10
CA GLU A 194 9.15 2.83 3.42
C GLU A 194 9.23 1.30 3.42
N ASN A 195 10.33 0.76 2.94
CA ASN A 195 10.60 -0.69 2.90
C ASN A 195 12.10 -0.93 2.96
N ILE A 196 12.50 -2.16 3.25
CA ILE A 196 13.93 -2.56 3.17
C ILE A 196 14.32 -2.83 1.72
N GLU A 197 15.57 -2.54 1.39
CA GLU A 197 16.24 -3.04 0.20
C GLU A 197 16.78 -4.45 0.50
N ILE A 198 16.48 -5.43 -0.35
CA ILE A 198 16.92 -6.82 -0.22
C ILE A 198 17.91 -7.12 -1.34
#